data_f4fc89acacb93f66aa5734f246b20d2e
#
_entry.id   f4fc89acacb93f66aa5734f246b20d2e
#
_cell.length_a   1.000
_cell.length_b   1.000
_cell.length_c   1.000
_cell.angle_alpha   90.00
_cell.angle_beta   90.00
_cell.angle_gamma   90.00
#
_symmetry.space_group_name_H-M   'P 1'
#
loop_
_entity.id
_entity.type
_entity.pdbx_description
1 polymer ?
#
loop_
_entity_poly.entity_id
_entity_poly.type
_entity_poly.pdbx_seq_one_letter_code
_entity_poly.pdbx_strand_id
1 'polypeptide(L)'
;MYQAGGTIRSLLDKVAEQEYLLPAIQREFVWRPEQICRLFDSLLQGYPFGTFLFWKIKPENRDSYQFYQFMQHYHERDNYHCENVTQLPEREFIAVLDGQQRITALNIGLRGSFAWKLTGKWWSNDDAFPVRRLHLNLLSQPDLETGSMYDFEFLTDDKASLDASEQYWFRVGRIMEEEEDALIDEVADDARLSSEQRKEARSTLRHLYRTIHDKDKISFYEESDQSLERVLNIFIRMNSGGTTLSYSDLLLSIAVAQWSSLDAREEIHALVDEMNRVGDGFNVSKDLVLKAGLMLSDIGSVGFKVENFNKENMAILEKNWTPIRDALLLSMQLLASFGFNAQNLRATSAILPLAYYLHHRKLTASYLSRVEYAVDREC
;
A
#
# COMPACT_ATOMS: atom_id res chain seq x y z
N MET A 1 -19.88 -14.35 -5.77
CA MET A 1 -21.17 -14.32 -5.03
C MET A 1 -20.99 -13.48 -3.78
N TYR A 2 -21.97 -12.63 -3.39
CA TYR A 2 -21.92 -11.91 -2.11
C TYR A 2 -22.10 -12.87 -0.95
N GLN A 3 -21.22 -12.76 0.03
CA GLN A 3 -21.24 -13.56 1.25
C GLN A 3 -21.11 -12.64 2.45
N ALA A 4 -21.79 -12.98 3.52
CA ALA A 4 -21.63 -12.34 4.84
C ALA A 4 -21.21 -13.43 5.81
N GLY A 5 -20.31 -13.09 6.70
CA GLY A 5 -19.84 -13.97 7.75
C GLY A 5 -18.36 -13.86 8.02
N GLY A 6 -18.00 -14.19 9.23
CA GLY A 6 -16.65 -14.12 9.75
C GLY A 6 -16.41 -12.91 10.62
N THR A 7 -15.62 -13.16 11.66
CA THR A 7 -15.17 -12.15 12.62
C THR A 7 -13.89 -11.48 12.13
N ILE A 8 -13.54 -10.33 12.70
CA ILE A 8 -12.25 -9.68 12.43
C ILE A 8 -11.12 -10.61 12.88
N ARG A 9 -11.29 -11.34 13.97
CA ARG A 9 -10.34 -12.34 14.44
C ARG A 9 -10.08 -13.39 13.36
N SER A 10 -11.13 -14.01 12.83
CA SER A 10 -10.99 -15.06 11.80
C SER A 10 -10.37 -14.54 10.49
N LEU A 11 -10.65 -13.29 10.13
CA LEU A 11 -10.02 -12.64 8.97
C LEU A 11 -8.50 -12.54 9.17
N LEU A 12 -8.06 -12.07 10.34
CA LEU A 12 -6.63 -11.92 10.63
C LEU A 12 -5.92 -13.26 10.83
N ASP A 13 -6.61 -14.29 11.33
CA ASP A 13 -6.06 -15.64 11.39
C ASP A 13 -5.74 -16.15 9.98
N LYS A 14 -6.64 -15.97 9.02
CA LYS A 14 -6.41 -16.30 7.60
C LYS A 14 -5.28 -15.49 6.97
N VAL A 15 -5.10 -14.23 7.37
CA VAL A 15 -3.94 -13.43 6.96
C VAL A 15 -2.63 -14.04 7.49
N ALA A 16 -2.58 -14.40 8.77
CA ALA A 16 -1.38 -15.01 9.38
C ALA A 16 -1.05 -16.39 8.80
N GLU A 17 -2.05 -17.17 8.43
CA GLU A 17 -1.91 -18.48 7.79
C GLU A 17 -1.66 -18.40 6.29
N GLN A 18 -1.49 -17.20 5.74
CA GLN A 18 -1.31 -16.94 4.31
C GLN A 18 -2.46 -17.49 3.43
N GLU A 19 -3.63 -17.67 4.01
CA GLU A 19 -4.85 -17.93 3.23
C GLU A 19 -5.33 -16.68 2.50
N TYR A 20 -5.02 -15.50 3.04
CA TYR A 20 -5.28 -14.20 2.43
C TYR A 20 -3.97 -13.51 2.09
N LEU A 21 -3.78 -13.15 0.83
CA LEU A 21 -2.59 -12.51 0.31
C LEU A 21 -2.95 -11.26 -0.50
N LEU A 22 -1.97 -10.39 -0.68
CA LEU A 22 -2.09 -9.21 -1.52
C LEU A 22 -1.56 -9.53 -2.92
N PRO A 23 -2.36 -9.41 -3.98
CA PRO A 23 -1.83 -9.54 -5.33
C PRO A 23 -0.98 -8.32 -5.70
N ALA A 24 0.03 -8.50 -6.56
CA ALA A 24 0.93 -7.45 -7.01
C ALA A 24 0.21 -6.25 -7.66
N ILE A 25 -1.05 -6.42 -8.08
CA ILE A 25 -1.90 -5.37 -8.62
C ILE A 25 -2.33 -4.32 -7.58
N GLN A 26 -1.97 -4.48 -6.32
CA GLN A 26 -2.38 -3.57 -5.26
C GLN A 26 -1.34 -2.46 -5.01
N ARG A 27 -1.83 -1.28 -4.59
CA ARG A 27 -0.97 -0.21 -4.13
C ARG A 27 -0.41 -0.54 -2.75
N GLU A 28 0.70 0.08 -2.41
CA GLU A 28 1.29 0.00 -1.08
C GLU A 28 0.37 0.52 0.02
N PHE A 29 0.69 0.18 1.26
CA PHE A 29 -0.01 0.71 2.41
C PHE A 29 0.30 2.20 2.57
N VAL A 30 -0.76 3.03 2.63
CA VAL A 30 -0.62 4.50 2.65
C VAL A 30 -1.36 5.16 3.81
N TRP A 31 -2.06 4.40 4.64
CA TRP A 31 -2.80 4.98 5.76
C TRP A 31 -1.87 5.47 6.87
N ARG A 32 -2.27 6.60 7.45
CA ARG A 32 -1.61 7.18 8.61
C ARG A 32 -2.20 6.63 9.90
N PRO A 33 -1.50 6.77 11.03
CA PRO A 33 -1.99 6.33 12.35
C PRO A 33 -3.40 6.81 12.66
N GLU A 34 -3.72 8.07 12.35
CA GLU A 34 -5.02 8.67 12.63
C GLU A 34 -6.16 7.99 11.84
N GLN A 35 -5.89 7.50 10.64
CA GLN A 35 -6.86 6.77 9.82
C GLN A 35 -7.11 5.38 10.40
N ILE A 36 -6.09 4.74 10.96
CA ILE A 36 -6.22 3.47 11.67
C ILE A 36 -7.06 3.67 12.94
N CYS A 37 -6.73 4.67 13.75
CA CYS A 37 -7.50 5.00 14.97
C CYS A 37 -8.98 5.24 14.65
N ARG A 38 -9.27 6.02 13.60
CA ARG A 38 -10.65 6.27 13.14
C ARG A 38 -11.37 5.00 12.68
N LEU A 39 -10.66 4.06 12.05
CA LEU A 39 -11.24 2.77 11.68
C LEU A 39 -11.70 2.01 12.93
N PHE A 40 -10.84 1.94 13.95
CA PHE A 40 -11.16 1.22 15.20
C PHE A 40 -12.30 1.89 15.97
N ASP A 41 -12.32 3.21 16.06
CA ASP A 41 -13.43 3.96 16.64
C ASP A 41 -14.74 3.66 15.90
N SER A 42 -14.73 3.71 14.56
CA SER A 42 -15.90 3.38 13.74
C SER A 42 -16.40 1.95 13.93
N LEU A 43 -15.49 0.99 14.11
CA LEU A 43 -15.83 -0.41 14.39
C LEU A 43 -16.54 -0.57 15.74
N LEU A 44 -16.06 0.10 16.77
CA LEU A 44 -16.68 0.09 18.09
C LEU A 44 -18.02 0.81 18.09
N GLN A 45 -18.16 1.90 17.36
CA GLN A 45 -19.45 2.58 17.16
C GLN A 45 -20.45 1.73 16.34
N GLY A 46 -20.02 0.61 15.76
CA GLY A 46 -20.88 -0.28 14.98
C GLY A 46 -21.12 0.19 13.54
N TYR A 47 -20.34 1.15 13.05
CA TYR A 47 -20.44 1.57 11.66
C TYR A 47 -19.99 0.46 10.70
N PRO A 48 -20.64 0.34 9.53
CA PRO A 48 -20.20 -0.59 8.49
C PRO A 48 -18.86 -0.10 7.91
N PHE A 49 -17.89 -0.98 7.81
CA PHE A 49 -16.59 -0.62 7.24
C PHE A 49 -16.37 -1.15 5.82
N GLY A 50 -17.47 -1.45 5.14
CA GLY A 50 -17.52 -1.75 3.71
C GLY A 50 -17.41 -3.25 3.38
N THR A 51 -17.53 -3.53 2.09
CA THR A 51 -17.44 -4.88 1.54
C THR A 51 -16.02 -5.11 1.02
N PHE A 52 -15.53 -6.34 1.11
CA PHE A 52 -14.27 -6.76 0.51
C PHE A 52 -14.49 -7.36 -0.86
N LEU A 53 -13.49 -7.27 -1.72
CA LEU A 53 -13.42 -8.01 -2.98
C LEU A 53 -12.30 -9.04 -2.90
N PHE A 54 -12.68 -10.31 -2.97
CA PHE A 54 -11.79 -11.46 -2.89
C PHE A 54 -11.72 -12.16 -4.22
N TRP A 55 -10.53 -12.60 -4.59
CA TRP A 55 -10.30 -13.43 -5.76
C TRP A 55 -9.71 -14.76 -5.32
N LYS A 56 -10.46 -15.81 -5.58
CA LYS A 56 -10.06 -17.18 -5.25
C LYS A 56 -9.05 -17.70 -6.27
N ILE A 57 -7.82 -17.91 -5.84
CA ILE A 57 -6.72 -18.41 -6.67
C ILE A 57 -6.67 -19.94 -6.55
N LYS A 58 -6.71 -20.62 -7.69
CA LYS A 58 -6.55 -22.06 -7.76
C LYS A 58 -5.07 -22.44 -7.82
N PRO A 59 -4.68 -23.65 -7.32
CA PRO A 59 -3.28 -24.08 -7.28
C PRO A 59 -2.57 -24.03 -8.63
N GLU A 60 -3.29 -24.36 -9.73
CA GLU A 60 -2.74 -24.34 -11.08
C GLU A 60 -2.37 -22.95 -11.61
N ASN A 61 -2.91 -21.88 -11.01
CA ASN A 61 -2.68 -20.50 -11.42
C ASN A 61 -1.83 -19.68 -10.44
N ARG A 62 -1.41 -20.28 -9.32
CA ARG A 62 -0.67 -19.58 -8.26
C ARG A 62 0.64 -18.95 -8.77
N ASP A 63 1.39 -19.68 -9.59
CA ASP A 63 2.69 -19.25 -10.10
C ASP A 63 2.57 -18.29 -11.31
N SER A 64 1.33 -17.96 -11.71
CA SER A 64 1.08 -17.01 -12.79
C SER A 64 1.09 -15.55 -12.32
N TYR A 65 1.11 -15.32 -11.01
CA TYR A 65 1.03 -14.00 -10.39
C TYR A 65 1.96 -13.88 -9.19
N GLN A 66 2.35 -12.64 -8.88
CA GLN A 66 3.13 -12.32 -7.70
C GLN A 66 2.21 -11.87 -6.56
N PHE A 67 2.52 -12.32 -5.34
CA PHE A 67 1.75 -12.01 -4.14
C PHE A 67 2.64 -11.52 -3.01
N TYR A 68 2.05 -10.68 -2.16
CA TYR A 68 2.71 -10.10 -0.99
C TYR A 68 1.94 -10.43 0.28
N GLN A 69 2.65 -10.45 1.40
CA GLN A 69 2.05 -10.57 2.72
C GLN A 69 1.41 -9.25 3.15
N PHE A 70 0.42 -9.33 4.02
CA PHE A 70 -0.10 -8.15 4.69
C PHE A 70 0.92 -7.64 5.70
N MET A 71 1.20 -6.34 5.65
CA MET A 71 2.08 -5.70 6.59
C MET A 71 1.53 -5.81 8.03
N GLN A 72 2.41 -6.19 8.94
CA GLN A 72 2.13 -6.24 10.38
C GLN A 72 2.88 -5.13 11.14
N HIS A 73 4.14 -4.90 10.79
CA HIS A 73 4.98 -3.90 11.42
C HIS A 73 5.38 -2.84 10.39
N TYR A 74 4.74 -1.68 10.48
CA TYR A 74 5.10 -0.54 9.63
C TYR A 74 6.28 0.21 10.23
N HIS A 75 7.29 0.49 9.41
CA HIS A 75 8.42 1.36 9.78
C HIS A 75 8.71 2.31 8.62
N GLU A 76 8.57 3.62 8.85
CA GLU A 76 8.61 4.66 7.81
C GLU A 76 9.91 4.66 6.99
N ARG A 77 11.03 4.21 7.57
CA ARG A 77 12.33 4.11 6.88
C ARG A 77 12.65 2.71 6.37
N ASP A 78 12.44 1.68 7.22
CA ASP A 78 13.04 0.36 7.01
C ASP A 78 12.05 -0.72 6.58
N ASN A 79 10.74 -0.52 6.79
CA ASN A 79 9.69 -1.49 6.45
C ASN A 79 8.38 -0.80 6.09
N TYR A 80 8.36 -0.13 4.93
CA TYR A 80 7.17 0.56 4.40
C TYR A 80 6.55 -0.16 3.20
N HIS A 81 7.20 -1.23 2.69
CA HIS A 81 6.70 -2.10 1.64
C HIS A 81 6.21 -3.44 2.21
N CYS A 82 5.22 -4.04 1.55
CA CYS A 82 4.78 -5.39 1.87
C CYS A 82 5.82 -6.41 1.38
N GLU A 83 6.09 -7.43 2.20
CA GLU A 83 7.05 -8.48 1.86
C GLU A 83 6.51 -9.41 0.77
N ASN A 84 7.36 -9.77 -0.19
CA ASN A 84 7.02 -10.73 -1.24
C ASN A 84 6.89 -12.14 -0.65
N VAL A 85 5.86 -12.88 -1.07
CA VAL A 85 5.69 -14.29 -0.71
C VAL A 85 6.55 -15.14 -1.63
N THR A 86 7.67 -15.64 -1.11
CA THR A 86 8.60 -16.49 -1.87
C THR A 86 8.12 -17.93 -2.04
N GLN A 87 7.26 -18.40 -1.13
CA GLN A 87 6.70 -19.75 -1.14
C GLN A 87 5.18 -19.68 -0.99
N LEU A 88 4.47 -19.79 -2.10
CA LEU A 88 3.01 -19.73 -2.14
C LEU A 88 2.37 -21.02 -1.58
N PRO A 89 1.19 -20.92 -0.95
CA PRO A 89 0.45 -22.08 -0.48
C PRO A 89 0.19 -23.09 -1.61
N GLU A 90 0.29 -24.38 -1.30
CA GLU A 90 -0.04 -25.46 -2.26
C GLU A 90 -1.56 -25.64 -2.44
N ARG A 91 -2.36 -25.10 -1.50
CA ARG A 91 -3.83 -25.10 -1.52
C ARG A 91 -4.39 -23.85 -2.20
N GLU A 92 -5.68 -23.84 -2.45
CA GLU A 92 -6.40 -22.61 -2.83
C GLU A 92 -6.22 -21.52 -1.76
N PHE A 93 -6.05 -20.28 -2.20
CA PHE A 93 -5.95 -19.11 -1.33
C PHE A 93 -6.69 -17.93 -1.94
N ILE A 94 -6.86 -16.87 -1.17
CA ILE A 94 -7.60 -15.68 -1.57
C ILE A 94 -6.64 -14.51 -1.80
N ALA A 95 -6.69 -13.94 -2.99
CA ALA A 95 -6.09 -12.64 -3.29
C ALA A 95 -7.09 -11.53 -2.95
N VAL A 96 -6.70 -10.59 -2.08
CA VAL A 96 -7.55 -9.48 -1.67
C VAL A 96 -7.44 -8.34 -2.67
N LEU A 97 -8.50 -8.11 -3.46
CA LEU A 97 -8.53 -7.09 -4.51
C LEU A 97 -9.06 -5.73 -4.02
N ASP A 98 -9.98 -5.70 -3.07
CA ASP A 98 -10.40 -4.45 -2.41
C ASP A 98 -10.52 -4.66 -0.90
N GLY A 99 -10.23 -3.60 -0.15
CA GLY A 99 -10.19 -3.61 1.30
C GLY A 99 -8.80 -3.87 1.90
N GLN A 100 -7.76 -3.97 1.10
CA GLN A 100 -6.40 -4.20 1.56
C GLN A 100 -5.93 -3.20 2.64
N GLN A 101 -6.20 -1.90 2.46
CA GLN A 101 -5.82 -0.88 3.44
C GLN A 101 -6.49 -1.13 4.80
N ARG A 102 -7.76 -1.55 4.78
CA ARG A 102 -8.54 -1.86 5.98
C ARG A 102 -8.00 -3.12 6.69
N ILE A 103 -7.70 -4.19 5.93
CA ILE A 103 -7.12 -5.42 6.50
C ILE A 103 -5.72 -5.13 7.06
N THR A 104 -4.88 -4.39 6.32
CA THR A 104 -3.54 -4.00 6.80
C THR A 104 -3.64 -3.15 8.06
N ALA A 105 -4.57 -2.18 8.11
CA ALA A 105 -4.80 -1.35 9.29
C ALA A 105 -5.23 -2.18 10.52
N LEU A 106 -6.11 -3.17 10.32
CA LEU A 106 -6.50 -4.11 11.36
C LEU A 106 -5.32 -4.97 11.81
N ASN A 107 -4.51 -5.46 10.88
CA ASN A 107 -3.34 -6.30 11.20
C ASN A 107 -2.28 -5.52 11.98
N ILE A 108 -1.99 -4.28 11.58
CA ILE A 108 -1.07 -3.38 12.31
C ILE A 108 -1.62 -3.06 13.70
N GLY A 109 -2.90 -2.70 13.82
CA GLY A 109 -3.50 -2.30 15.10
C GLY A 109 -3.65 -3.44 16.10
N LEU A 110 -4.01 -4.65 15.64
CA LEU A 110 -4.29 -5.80 16.50
C LEU A 110 -3.08 -6.71 16.73
N ARG A 111 -2.14 -6.79 15.78
CA ARG A 111 -1.02 -7.74 15.84
C ARG A 111 0.35 -7.10 15.71
N GLY A 112 0.39 -5.84 15.31
CA GLY A 112 1.63 -5.22 14.90
C GLY A 112 1.98 -3.93 15.63
N SER A 113 2.68 -3.09 14.88
CA SER A 113 3.20 -1.82 15.36
C SER A 113 3.36 -0.81 14.23
N PHE A 114 3.50 0.46 14.61
CA PHE A 114 3.69 1.56 13.68
C PHE A 114 4.82 2.46 14.19
N ALA A 115 5.88 2.63 13.39
CA ALA A 115 7.02 3.48 13.70
C ALA A 115 7.16 4.58 12.67
N TRP A 116 7.06 5.83 13.10
CA TRP A 116 7.28 7.01 12.27
C TRP A 116 8.28 7.96 12.93
N LYS A 117 8.90 8.77 12.09
CA LYS A 117 9.97 9.67 12.49
C LYS A 117 9.50 10.78 13.43
N LEU A 118 10.22 10.96 14.53
CA LEU A 118 10.05 12.11 15.41
C LEU A 118 10.53 13.40 14.72
N THR A 119 9.74 14.46 14.88
CA THR A 119 10.11 15.80 14.39
C THR A 119 11.43 16.26 15.03
N GLY A 120 12.32 16.83 14.22
CA GLY A 120 13.61 17.35 14.68
C GLY A 120 14.73 16.31 14.86
N LYS A 121 14.46 15.02 14.68
CA LYS A 121 15.50 13.99 14.68
C LYS A 121 16.04 13.73 13.27
N TRP A 122 17.30 13.29 13.18
CA TRP A 122 17.92 12.92 11.92
C TRP A 122 17.39 11.59 11.39
N TRP A 123 17.26 11.47 10.06
CA TRP A 123 16.79 10.26 9.40
C TRP A 123 17.67 9.03 9.64
N SER A 124 18.96 9.25 9.86
CA SER A 124 19.95 8.20 10.16
C SER A 124 19.98 7.76 11.63
N ASN A 125 19.20 8.39 12.50
CA ASN A 125 19.13 8.04 13.92
C ASN A 125 18.01 7.01 14.16
N ASP A 126 18.32 5.82 14.65
CA ASP A 126 17.35 4.77 14.96
C ASP A 126 16.37 5.19 16.05
N ASP A 127 16.81 5.97 17.05
CA ASP A 127 15.94 6.51 18.10
C ASP A 127 14.93 7.54 17.57
N ALA A 128 15.00 7.90 16.29
CA ALA A 128 14.03 8.79 15.68
C ALA A 128 12.71 8.07 15.34
N PHE A 129 12.69 6.75 15.34
CA PHE A 129 11.54 5.92 14.94
C PHE A 129 11.05 5.02 16.10
N PRO A 130 10.54 5.60 17.19
CA PRO A 130 10.05 4.77 18.30
C PRO A 130 8.89 3.90 17.84
N VAL A 131 8.96 2.63 18.23
CA VAL A 131 7.90 1.65 17.96
C VAL A 131 6.70 1.96 18.84
N ARG A 132 5.52 2.10 18.20
CA ARG A 132 4.26 2.37 18.87
C ARG A 132 3.26 1.27 18.57
N ARG A 133 2.41 0.97 19.53
CA ARG A 133 1.30 0.02 19.39
C ARG A 133 -0.02 0.75 19.57
N LEU A 134 -1.07 0.20 19.00
CA LEU A 134 -2.40 0.78 19.17
C LEU A 134 -2.92 0.53 20.59
N HIS A 135 -3.34 1.59 21.25
CA HIS A 135 -3.98 1.59 22.55
C HIS A 135 -5.37 2.19 22.46
N LEU A 136 -6.24 1.73 23.34
CA LEU A 136 -7.56 2.30 23.58
C LEU A 136 -7.58 2.85 25.00
N ASN A 137 -7.97 4.10 25.16
CA ASN A 137 -8.32 4.63 26.46
C ASN A 137 -9.65 4.03 26.91
N LEU A 138 -9.62 3.13 27.90
CA LEU A 138 -10.84 2.47 28.40
C LEU A 138 -11.79 3.41 29.14
N LEU A 139 -11.33 4.61 29.48
CA LEU A 139 -12.11 5.71 30.08
C LEU A 139 -12.41 6.83 29.06
N SER A 140 -12.48 6.48 27.77
CA SER A 140 -12.75 7.45 26.70
C SER A 140 -14.05 8.20 26.91
N GLN A 141 -14.01 9.50 26.71
CA GLN A 141 -15.21 10.34 26.67
C GLN A 141 -15.51 10.74 25.22
N PRO A 142 -16.80 10.86 24.83
CA PRO A 142 -17.16 11.27 23.48
C PRO A 142 -16.63 12.66 23.15
N ASP A 143 -15.95 12.77 21.99
CA ASP A 143 -15.56 14.05 21.43
C ASP A 143 -16.64 14.55 20.45
N LEU A 144 -17.36 15.57 20.85
CA LEU A 144 -18.46 16.14 20.06
C LEU A 144 -18.00 16.92 18.83
N GLU A 145 -16.73 17.35 18.79
CA GLU A 145 -16.19 18.09 17.64
C GLU A 145 -15.79 17.15 16.51
N THR A 146 -15.17 16.04 16.82
CA THR A 146 -14.73 15.04 15.82
C THR A 146 -15.74 13.94 15.57
N GLY A 147 -16.71 13.76 16.48
CA GLY A 147 -17.68 12.66 16.48
C GLY A 147 -17.07 11.31 16.91
N SER A 148 -15.87 11.32 17.47
CA SER A 148 -15.22 10.14 18.03
C SER A 148 -15.84 9.78 19.37
N MET A 149 -16.14 8.50 19.57
CA MET A 149 -16.69 7.97 20.83
C MET A 149 -15.62 7.27 21.66
N TYR A 150 -14.57 6.77 20.99
CA TYR A 150 -13.51 6.00 21.61
C TYR A 150 -12.16 6.61 21.23
N ASP A 151 -11.31 6.80 22.25
CA ASP A 151 -10.00 7.41 22.07
C ASP A 151 -8.94 6.33 21.81
N PHE A 152 -8.50 6.24 20.56
CA PHE A 152 -7.44 5.33 20.11
C PHE A 152 -6.19 6.12 19.78
N GLU A 153 -5.04 5.65 20.25
CA GLU A 153 -3.75 6.27 19.95
C GLU A 153 -2.64 5.22 19.76
N PHE A 154 -1.69 5.52 18.87
CA PHE A 154 -0.45 4.76 18.77
C PHE A 154 0.57 5.28 19.78
N LEU A 155 0.78 4.56 20.87
CA LEU A 155 1.65 4.92 21.97
C LEU A 155 2.87 4.00 22.07
N THR A 156 3.98 4.54 22.57
CA THR A 156 5.07 3.73 23.11
C THR A 156 4.68 3.18 24.47
N ASP A 157 5.30 2.07 24.89
CA ASP A 157 4.97 1.41 26.17
C ASP A 157 5.18 2.38 27.35
N ASP A 158 6.21 3.26 27.29
CA ASP A 158 6.45 4.29 28.32
C ASP A 158 5.31 5.29 28.41
N LYS A 159 4.78 5.76 27.28
CA LYS A 159 3.67 6.71 27.26
C LYS A 159 2.37 6.09 27.73
N ALA A 160 2.11 4.85 27.34
CA ALA A 160 0.91 4.12 27.74
C ALA A 160 0.87 3.82 29.25
N SER A 161 2.04 3.75 29.91
CA SER A 161 2.16 3.50 31.36
C SER A 161 2.10 4.76 32.21
N LEU A 162 2.08 5.96 31.62
CA LEU A 162 1.97 7.20 32.37
C LEU A 162 0.62 7.28 33.08
N ASP A 163 0.67 7.47 34.40
CA ASP A 163 -0.51 7.59 35.25
C ASP A 163 -1.19 8.94 35.01
N ALA A 164 -2.33 8.90 34.33
CA ALA A 164 -3.20 10.04 34.22
C ALA A 164 -4.57 9.66 34.81
N SER A 165 -5.08 10.46 35.74
CA SER A 165 -6.31 10.16 36.50
C SER A 165 -7.57 10.01 35.63
N GLU A 166 -7.49 10.45 34.37
CA GLU A 166 -8.61 10.43 33.42
C GLU A 166 -8.35 9.50 32.21
N GLN A 167 -7.22 8.79 32.19
CA GLN A 167 -6.85 7.91 31.07
C GLN A 167 -6.40 6.56 31.59
N TYR A 168 -6.87 5.51 30.96
CA TYR A 168 -6.43 4.14 31.20
C TYR A 168 -6.18 3.44 29.88
N TRP A 169 -4.92 3.49 29.44
CA TRP A 169 -4.51 2.98 28.15
C TRP A 169 -4.35 1.46 28.16
N PHE A 170 -5.13 0.80 27.33
CA PHE A 170 -5.10 -0.64 27.13
C PHE A 170 -4.51 -0.96 25.76
N ARG A 171 -3.45 -1.77 25.67
CA ARG A 171 -2.87 -2.23 24.41
C ARG A 171 -3.88 -3.13 23.68
N VAL A 172 -4.41 -2.64 22.55
CA VAL A 172 -5.50 -3.31 21.82
C VAL A 172 -5.14 -4.73 21.38
N GLY A 173 -3.87 -4.98 21.00
CA GLY A 173 -3.39 -6.29 20.57
C GLY A 173 -3.54 -7.41 21.60
N ARG A 174 -3.63 -7.10 22.89
CA ARG A 174 -3.80 -8.10 23.96
C ARG A 174 -5.06 -8.96 23.78
N ILE A 175 -6.12 -8.41 23.19
CA ILE A 175 -7.34 -9.17 22.91
C ILE A 175 -7.14 -10.32 21.90
N MET A 176 -6.05 -10.32 21.15
CA MET A 176 -5.68 -11.41 20.25
C MET A 176 -4.86 -12.51 20.94
N GLU A 177 -4.29 -12.20 22.09
CA GLU A 177 -3.32 -13.01 22.84
C GLU A 177 -3.94 -13.65 24.09
N GLU A 178 -4.96 -13.02 24.68
CA GLU A 178 -5.50 -13.35 25.99
C GLU A 178 -7.03 -13.53 25.96
N GLU A 179 -7.57 -14.29 26.89
CA GLU A 179 -9.00 -14.55 27.00
C GLU A 179 -9.77 -13.38 27.65
N GLU A 180 -11.07 -13.22 27.28
CA GLU A 180 -11.91 -12.10 27.74
C GLU A 180 -11.93 -11.99 29.28
N ASP A 181 -12.15 -13.11 29.96
CA ASP A 181 -12.30 -13.12 31.43
C ASP A 181 -11.00 -12.68 32.13
N ALA A 182 -9.84 -13.15 31.67
CA ALA A 182 -8.55 -12.76 32.23
C ALA A 182 -8.30 -11.25 32.12
N LEU A 183 -8.59 -10.67 30.97
CA LEU A 183 -8.45 -9.24 30.73
C LEU A 183 -9.42 -8.40 31.56
N ILE A 184 -10.65 -8.88 31.73
CA ILE A 184 -11.68 -8.21 32.53
C ILE A 184 -11.35 -8.26 34.05
N ASP A 185 -10.81 -9.37 34.53
CA ASP A 185 -10.42 -9.54 35.94
C ASP A 185 -9.22 -8.64 36.26
N GLU A 186 -8.22 -8.52 35.37
CA GLU A 186 -7.11 -7.57 35.53
C GLU A 186 -7.59 -6.14 35.74
N VAL A 187 -8.53 -5.67 34.90
CA VAL A 187 -9.11 -4.32 35.02
C VAL A 187 -9.95 -4.19 36.31
N ALA A 188 -10.62 -5.26 36.72
CA ALA A 188 -11.43 -5.27 37.95
C ALA A 188 -10.57 -5.12 39.21
N ASP A 189 -9.39 -5.71 39.20
CA ASP A 189 -8.47 -5.73 40.33
C ASP A 189 -7.50 -4.55 40.39
N ASP A 190 -7.50 -3.70 39.33
CA ASP A 190 -6.57 -2.57 39.26
C ASP A 190 -6.89 -1.49 40.30
N ALA A 191 -5.99 -1.36 41.29
CA ALA A 191 -6.14 -0.43 42.40
C ALA A 191 -6.06 1.06 42.01
N ARG A 192 -5.55 1.37 40.82
CA ARG A 192 -5.46 2.75 40.27
C ARG A 192 -6.83 3.31 39.89
N LEU A 193 -7.81 2.44 39.63
CA LEU A 193 -9.13 2.82 39.19
C LEU A 193 -10.12 2.89 40.36
N SER A 194 -11.00 3.90 40.35
CA SER A 194 -12.18 3.95 41.20
C SER A 194 -13.18 2.84 40.84
N SER A 195 -14.15 2.56 41.70
CA SER A 195 -15.20 1.58 41.40
C SER A 195 -15.99 1.90 40.13
N GLU A 196 -16.25 3.19 39.87
CA GLU A 196 -16.96 3.66 38.69
C GLU A 196 -16.12 3.48 37.40
N GLN A 197 -14.85 3.89 37.46
CA GLN A 197 -13.91 3.72 36.38
C GLN A 197 -13.66 2.26 36.01
N ARG A 198 -13.57 1.36 37.00
CA ARG A 198 -13.48 -0.09 36.74
C ARG A 198 -14.68 -0.61 35.99
N LYS A 199 -15.89 -0.17 36.36
CA LYS A 199 -17.12 -0.57 35.66
C LYS A 199 -17.13 -0.08 34.20
N GLU A 200 -16.75 1.16 33.97
CA GLU A 200 -16.65 1.75 32.62
C GLU A 200 -15.57 1.04 31.80
N ALA A 201 -14.36 0.92 32.31
CA ALA A 201 -13.24 0.29 31.62
C ALA A 201 -13.54 -1.17 31.23
N ARG A 202 -14.15 -1.95 32.15
CA ARG A 202 -14.59 -3.32 31.86
C ARG A 202 -15.67 -3.38 30.78
N SER A 203 -16.59 -2.41 30.75
CA SER A 203 -17.62 -2.33 29.71
C SER A 203 -17.02 -2.05 28.34
N THR A 204 -16.12 -1.08 28.28
CA THR A 204 -15.40 -0.70 27.04
C THR A 204 -14.53 -1.85 26.53
N LEU A 205 -13.78 -2.51 27.43
CA LEU A 205 -12.93 -3.64 27.06
C LEU A 205 -13.74 -4.84 26.54
N ARG A 206 -14.85 -5.17 27.23
CA ARG A 206 -15.76 -6.21 26.76
C ARG A 206 -16.36 -5.89 25.41
N HIS A 207 -16.71 -4.64 25.17
CA HIS A 207 -17.22 -4.19 23.89
C HIS A 207 -16.19 -4.31 22.77
N LEU A 208 -14.92 -3.95 23.04
CA LEU A 208 -13.80 -4.13 22.11
C LEU A 208 -13.62 -5.62 21.78
N TYR A 209 -13.51 -6.46 22.81
CA TYR A 209 -13.31 -7.90 22.66
C TYR A 209 -14.38 -8.52 21.75
N ARG A 210 -15.66 -8.30 22.08
CA ARG A 210 -16.79 -8.83 21.32
C ARG A 210 -16.92 -8.26 19.90
N THR A 211 -16.48 -7.04 19.70
CA THR A 211 -16.47 -6.46 18.35
C THR A 211 -15.51 -7.20 17.43
N ILE A 212 -14.38 -7.66 17.94
CA ILE A 212 -13.34 -8.34 17.17
C ILE A 212 -13.61 -9.86 17.07
N HIS A 213 -14.13 -10.49 18.15
CA HIS A 213 -14.24 -11.95 18.24
C HIS A 213 -15.62 -12.51 17.86
N ASP A 214 -16.73 -11.84 18.28
CA ASP A 214 -18.06 -12.46 18.26
C ASP A 214 -18.97 -11.92 17.16
N LYS A 215 -18.68 -10.71 16.66
CA LYS A 215 -19.57 -10.07 15.69
C LYS A 215 -19.14 -10.33 14.26
N ASP A 216 -20.04 -10.89 13.47
CA ASP A 216 -19.87 -10.98 12.02
C ASP A 216 -19.84 -9.57 11.42
N LYS A 217 -18.62 -9.10 11.11
CA LYS A 217 -18.36 -7.79 10.53
C LYS A 217 -17.94 -7.87 9.07
N ILE A 218 -17.57 -9.06 8.61
CA ILE A 218 -16.99 -9.26 7.30
C ILE A 218 -18.10 -9.54 6.29
N SER A 219 -18.19 -8.69 5.28
CA SER A 219 -18.97 -8.95 4.08
C SER A 219 -18.06 -8.85 2.87
N PHE A 220 -18.20 -9.78 1.91
CA PHE A 220 -17.33 -9.82 0.76
C PHE A 220 -18.03 -10.36 -0.49
N TYR A 221 -17.50 -9.96 -1.63
CA TYR A 221 -17.78 -10.59 -2.91
C TYR A 221 -16.58 -11.47 -3.28
N GLU A 222 -16.84 -12.75 -3.58
CA GLU A 222 -15.80 -13.67 -4.03
C GLU A 222 -15.94 -13.91 -5.54
N GLU A 223 -14.84 -13.66 -6.29
CA GLU A 223 -14.70 -14.02 -7.69
C GLU A 223 -13.84 -15.29 -7.79
N SER A 224 -14.34 -16.27 -8.55
CA SER A 224 -13.67 -17.55 -8.77
C SER A 224 -13.13 -17.72 -10.20
N ASP A 225 -13.46 -16.80 -11.10
CA ASP A 225 -12.94 -16.81 -12.47
C ASP A 225 -11.42 -16.57 -12.42
N GLN A 226 -10.67 -17.38 -13.17
CA GLN A 226 -9.20 -17.28 -13.20
C GLN A 226 -8.70 -16.33 -14.29
N SER A 227 -9.59 -15.70 -15.06
CA SER A 227 -9.22 -14.70 -16.05
C SER A 227 -8.80 -13.40 -15.37
N LEU A 228 -7.52 -13.03 -15.50
CA LEU A 228 -6.98 -11.77 -14.99
C LEU A 228 -7.75 -10.57 -15.55
N GLU A 229 -8.10 -10.60 -16.83
CA GLU A 229 -8.87 -9.54 -17.51
C GLU A 229 -10.22 -9.30 -16.83
N ARG A 230 -10.97 -10.37 -16.55
CA ARG A 230 -12.25 -10.29 -15.84
C ARG A 230 -12.08 -9.70 -14.44
N VAL A 231 -11.10 -10.18 -13.71
CA VAL A 231 -10.80 -9.75 -12.33
C VAL A 231 -10.43 -8.26 -12.31
N LEU A 232 -9.57 -7.82 -13.23
CA LEU A 232 -9.18 -6.42 -13.37
C LEU A 232 -10.37 -5.53 -13.74
N ASN A 233 -11.25 -5.99 -14.64
CA ASN A 233 -12.46 -5.25 -15.01
C ASN A 233 -13.42 -5.07 -13.81
N ILE A 234 -13.59 -6.10 -12.97
CA ILE A 234 -14.39 -6.00 -11.74
C ILE A 234 -13.72 -4.99 -10.78
N PHE A 235 -12.42 -5.12 -10.57
CA PHE A 235 -11.64 -4.25 -9.71
C PHE A 235 -11.74 -2.76 -10.11
N ILE A 236 -11.58 -2.44 -11.40
CA ILE A 236 -11.72 -1.08 -11.94
C ILE A 236 -13.12 -0.53 -11.64
N ARG A 237 -14.16 -1.31 -11.94
CA ARG A 237 -15.56 -0.87 -11.76
C ARG A 237 -15.93 -0.64 -10.31
N MET A 238 -15.43 -1.47 -9.40
CA MET A 238 -15.69 -1.31 -7.97
C MET A 238 -14.95 -0.10 -7.38
N ASN A 239 -13.73 0.19 -7.84
CA ASN A 239 -12.93 1.32 -7.38
C ASN A 239 -13.28 2.66 -8.05
N SER A 240 -14.14 2.69 -9.06
CA SER A 240 -14.52 3.93 -9.77
C SER A 240 -15.35 4.92 -8.93
N GLY A 241 -15.86 4.52 -7.78
CA GLY A 241 -16.67 5.34 -6.87
C GLY A 241 -15.94 5.91 -5.64
N GLY A 242 -14.66 5.58 -5.43
CA GLY A 242 -13.86 5.98 -4.27
C GLY A 242 -12.62 6.81 -4.63
N THR A 243 -11.62 6.81 -3.75
CA THR A 243 -10.27 7.35 -4.07
C THR A 243 -9.73 6.56 -5.26
N THR A 244 -9.85 7.14 -6.45
CA THR A 244 -9.45 6.48 -7.69
C THR A 244 -7.99 6.03 -7.57
N LEU A 245 -7.77 4.71 -7.64
CA LEU A 245 -6.46 4.22 -8.05
C LEU A 245 -6.08 4.98 -9.32
N SER A 246 -4.89 5.57 -9.34
CA SER A 246 -4.46 6.17 -10.58
C SER A 246 -4.46 5.04 -11.61
N TYR A 247 -4.93 5.32 -12.79
CA TYR A 247 -4.98 4.34 -13.88
C TYR A 247 -3.60 3.71 -14.13
N SER A 248 -2.55 4.45 -13.82
CA SER A 248 -1.16 4.01 -13.87
C SER A 248 -0.77 3.01 -12.79
N ASP A 249 -1.36 3.07 -11.58
CA ASP A 249 -1.13 2.05 -10.56
C ASP A 249 -1.64 0.69 -11.04
N LEU A 250 -2.79 0.70 -11.70
CA LEU A 250 -3.36 -0.50 -12.30
C LEU A 250 -2.47 -1.03 -13.45
N LEU A 251 -2.03 -0.16 -14.35
CA LEU A 251 -1.20 -0.57 -15.48
C LEU A 251 0.19 -1.05 -15.03
N LEU A 252 0.78 -0.40 -14.02
CA LEU A 252 2.00 -0.89 -13.40
C LEU A 252 1.81 -2.30 -12.83
N SER A 253 0.68 -2.54 -12.17
CA SER A 253 0.38 -3.84 -11.60
C SER A 253 0.21 -4.94 -12.64
N ILE A 254 -0.35 -4.60 -13.79
CA ILE A 254 -0.45 -5.54 -14.91
C ILE A 254 0.96 -5.84 -15.47
N ALA A 255 1.81 -4.84 -15.60
CA ALA A 255 3.20 -5.03 -16.00
C ALA A 255 3.94 -5.94 -15.02
N VAL A 256 3.84 -5.66 -13.70
CA VAL A 256 4.42 -6.48 -12.64
C VAL A 256 3.98 -7.94 -12.73
N ALA A 257 2.69 -8.19 -12.97
CA ALA A 257 2.13 -9.55 -13.05
C ALA A 257 2.59 -10.33 -14.30
N GLN A 258 3.17 -9.66 -15.29
CA GLN A 258 3.47 -10.28 -16.60
C GLN A 258 4.95 -10.28 -16.97
N TRP A 259 5.78 -9.49 -16.31
CA TRP A 259 7.23 -9.58 -16.48
C TRP A 259 7.76 -10.85 -15.81
N SER A 260 8.70 -11.50 -16.45
CA SER A 260 9.19 -12.81 -16.03
C SER A 260 10.65 -12.83 -15.55
N SER A 261 11.44 -11.88 -15.99
CA SER A 261 12.90 -11.83 -15.76
C SER A 261 13.31 -10.68 -14.85
N LEU A 262 12.52 -9.59 -14.84
CA LEU A 262 12.76 -8.38 -14.05
C LEU A 262 11.56 -8.11 -13.15
N ASP A 263 11.80 -7.48 -12.00
CA ASP A 263 10.73 -6.90 -11.18
C ASP A 263 10.31 -5.55 -11.78
N ALA A 264 9.18 -5.54 -12.50
CA ALA A 264 8.71 -4.34 -13.19
C ALA A 264 8.43 -3.18 -12.22
N ARG A 265 8.02 -3.47 -10.98
CA ARG A 265 7.76 -2.44 -9.97
C ARG A 265 9.07 -1.77 -9.56
N GLU A 266 10.06 -2.57 -9.19
CA GLU A 266 11.36 -2.09 -8.77
C GLU A 266 12.04 -1.30 -9.90
N GLU A 267 12.07 -1.85 -11.11
CA GLU A 267 12.68 -1.23 -12.28
C GLU A 267 12.04 0.11 -12.65
N ILE A 268 10.70 0.18 -12.67
CA ILE A 268 9.98 1.40 -13.04
C ILE A 268 10.13 2.47 -11.96
N HIS A 269 10.05 2.09 -10.67
CA HIS A 269 10.26 3.04 -9.57
C HIS A 269 11.70 3.56 -9.55
N ALA A 270 12.69 2.67 -9.67
CA ALA A 270 14.10 3.06 -9.73
C ALA A 270 14.37 4.04 -10.87
N LEU A 271 13.80 3.78 -12.07
CA LEU A 271 13.94 4.68 -13.22
C LEU A 271 13.29 6.03 -12.98
N VAL A 272 12.09 6.09 -12.40
CA VAL A 272 11.42 7.36 -12.04
C VAL A 272 12.28 8.17 -11.08
N ASP A 273 12.84 7.51 -10.06
CA ASP A 273 13.71 8.16 -9.07
C ASP A 273 15.01 8.67 -9.71
N GLU A 274 15.60 7.89 -10.61
CA GLU A 274 16.83 8.27 -11.32
C GLU A 274 16.56 9.47 -12.25
N MET A 275 15.47 9.45 -13.03
CA MET A 275 15.05 10.57 -13.88
C MET A 275 14.82 11.85 -13.09
N ASN A 276 14.20 11.74 -11.92
CA ASN A 276 13.89 12.87 -11.06
C ASN A 276 15.13 13.47 -10.35
N ARG A 277 16.26 12.73 -10.31
CA ARG A 277 17.53 13.22 -9.77
C ARG A 277 18.46 13.87 -10.80
N VAL A 278 18.10 13.87 -12.08
CA VAL A 278 18.95 14.45 -13.13
C VAL A 278 18.98 15.99 -13.00
N GLY A 279 20.17 16.58 -13.07
CA GLY A 279 20.37 18.04 -13.01
C GLY A 279 19.83 18.64 -11.70
N ASP A 280 19.05 19.72 -11.83
CA ASP A 280 18.39 20.38 -10.69
C ASP A 280 17.08 19.68 -10.25
N GLY A 281 16.82 18.50 -10.75
CA GLY A 281 15.66 17.70 -10.45
C GLY A 281 14.48 17.93 -11.38
N PHE A 282 13.68 16.86 -11.54
CA PHE A 282 12.44 16.86 -12.33
C PHE A 282 11.29 16.30 -11.50
N ASN A 283 10.08 16.33 -12.07
CA ASN A 283 8.88 15.74 -11.47
C ASN A 283 8.14 14.88 -12.50
N VAL A 284 8.79 13.79 -12.89
CA VAL A 284 8.21 12.77 -13.78
C VAL A 284 7.54 11.68 -12.97
N SER A 285 6.46 11.16 -13.50
CA SER A 285 5.70 10.08 -12.88
C SER A 285 5.89 8.74 -13.62
N LYS A 286 5.52 7.66 -12.96
CA LYS A 286 5.46 6.31 -13.57
C LYS A 286 4.57 6.24 -14.81
N ASP A 287 3.54 7.10 -14.90
CA ASP A 287 2.68 7.22 -16.09
C ASP A 287 3.48 7.54 -17.34
N LEU A 288 4.43 8.47 -17.22
CA LEU A 288 5.30 8.84 -18.33
C LEU A 288 6.16 7.65 -18.74
N VAL A 289 6.75 6.95 -17.79
CA VAL A 289 7.61 5.78 -18.05
C VAL A 289 6.84 4.65 -18.72
N LEU A 290 5.63 4.34 -18.24
CA LEU A 290 4.78 3.31 -18.85
C LEU A 290 4.32 3.69 -20.27
N LYS A 291 3.95 4.96 -20.49
CA LYS A 291 3.63 5.47 -21.84
C LYS A 291 4.82 5.41 -22.78
N ALA A 292 5.99 5.82 -22.30
CA ALA A 292 7.22 5.72 -23.04
C ALA A 292 7.53 4.27 -23.40
N GLY A 293 7.36 3.34 -22.46
CA GLY A 293 7.55 1.91 -22.69
C GLY A 293 6.73 1.39 -23.86
N LEU A 294 5.43 1.69 -23.91
CA LEU A 294 4.57 1.32 -25.04
C LEU A 294 5.02 1.96 -26.35
N MET A 295 5.33 3.26 -26.32
CA MET A 295 5.70 4.04 -27.51
C MET A 295 7.05 3.60 -28.08
N LEU A 296 8.06 3.40 -27.24
CA LEU A 296 9.40 3.01 -27.65
C LEU A 296 9.51 1.52 -28.04
N SER A 297 8.51 0.73 -27.68
CA SER A 297 8.37 -0.66 -28.10
C SER A 297 7.59 -0.84 -29.40
N ASP A 298 7.23 0.27 -30.09
CA ASP A 298 6.42 0.28 -31.33
C ASP A 298 5.10 -0.50 -31.23
N ILE A 299 4.49 -0.50 -30.03
CA ILE A 299 3.18 -1.10 -29.83
C ILE A 299 2.14 -0.24 -30.54
N GLY A 300 1.42 -0.83 -31.49
CA GLY A 300 0.58 -0.14 -32.47
C GLY A 300 -0.57 0.71 -31.90
N SER A 301 -0.86 0.60 -30.62
CA SER A 301 -1.76 1.49 -29.88
C SER A 301 -1.05 1.95 -28.62
N VAL A 302 -0.56 3.19 -28.63
CA VAL A 302 0.03 3.86 -27.45
C VAL A 302 -1.03 4.41 -26.48
N GLY A 303 -2.30 4.09 -26.73
CA GLY A 303 -3.37 4.42 -25.79
C GLY A 303 -3.09 3.80 -24.41
N PHE A 304 -3.18 4.61 -23.37
CA PHE A 304 -2.98 4.18 -21.98
C PHE A 304 -4.20 3.40 -21.50
N LYS A 305 -4.42 2.21 -22.13
CA LYS A 305 -5.56 1.31 -21.92
C LYS A 305 -5.06 -0.05 -21.45
N VAL A 306 -5.86 -0.73 -20.62
CA VAL A 306 -5.56 -2.07 -20.11
C VAL A 306 -5.22 -3.08 -21.21
N GLU A 307 -5.92 -3.00 -22.34
CA GLU A 307 -5.75 -3.91 -23.48
C GLU A 307 -4.32 -3.87 -24.07
N ASN A 308 -3.61 -2.74 -23.91
CA ASN A 308 -2.24 -2.60 -24.39
C ASN A 308 -1.20 -3.22 -23.45
N PHE A 309 -1.59 -3.54 -22.21
CA PHE A 309 -0.75 -4.17 -21.21
C PHE A 309 -0.99 -5.69 -21.14
N ASN A 310 -1.21 -6.32 -22.29
CA ASN A 310 -1.33 -7.76 -22.43
C ASN A 310 0.03 -8.46 -22.37
N LYS A 311 0.02 -9.78 -22.21
CA LYS A 311 1.24 -10.61 -22.03
C LYS A 311 2.25 -10.43 -23.17
N GLU A 312 1.78 -10.31 -24.41
CA GLU A 312 2.66 -10.16 -25.58
C GLU A 312 3.39 -8.81 -25.56
N ASN A 313 2.64 -7.71 -25.35
CA ASN A 313 3.20 -6.37 -25.27
C ASN A 313 4.14 -6.21 -24.08
N MET A 314 3.80 -6.82 -22.94
CA MET A 314 4.64 -6.76 -21.75
C MET A 314 5.94 -7.54 -21.93
N ALA A 315 5.93 -8.67 -22.62
CA ALA A 315 7.15 -9.40 -22.96
C ALA A 315 8.06 -8.60 -23.92
N ILE A 316 7.46 -7.86 -24.90
CA ILE A 316 8.20 -6.96 -25.78
C ILE A 316 8.82 -5.81 -24.98
N LEU A 317 8.05 -5.20 -24.06
CA LEU A 317 8.50 -4.10 -23.22
C LEU A 317 9.64 -4.53 -22.30
N GLU A 318 9.50 -5.67 -21.61
CA GLU A 318 10.53 -6.24 -20.75
C GLU A 318 11.83 -6.50 -21.53
N LYS A 319 11.74 -7.11 -22.71
CA LYS A 319 12.90 -7.38 -23.57
C LYS A 319 13.61 -6.10 -24.00
N ASN A 320 12.86 -5.02 -24.23
CA ASN A 320 13.38 -3.72 -24.67
C ASN A 320 13.64 -2.76 -23.50
N TRP A 321 13.53 -3.22 -22.26
CA TRP A 321 13.59 -2.34 -21.08
C TRP A 321 14.88 -1.52 -20.99
N THR A 322 16.03 -2.15 -21.11
CA THR A 322 17.32 -1.45 -21.02
C THR A 322 17.47 -0.32 -22.05
N PRO A 323 17.24 -0.54 -23.37
CA PRO A 323 17.26 0.56 -24.35
C PRO A 323 16.23 1.67 -24.08
N ILE A 324 15.05 1.33 -23.55
CA ILE A 324 14.01 2.30 -23.18
C ILE A 324 14.50 3.18 -22.03
N ARG A 325 15.01 2.55 -20.97
CA ARG A 325 15.59 3.23 -19.81
C ARG A 325 16.70 4.20 -20.22
N ASP A 326 17.64 3.73 -21.04
CA ASP A 326 18.76 4.54 -21.49
C ASP A 326 18.31 5.77 -22.31
N ALA A 327 17.32 5.60 -23.18
CA ALA A 327 16.77 6.70 -23.98
C ALA A 327 16.04 7.73 -23.11
N LEU A 328 15.29 7.29 -22.10
CA LEU A 328 14.62 8.18 -21.15
C LEU A 328 15.62 8.98 -20.34
N LEU A 329 16.64 8.34 -19.77
CA LEU A 329 17.70 9.01 -19.01
C LEU A 329 18.48 10.00 -19.88
N LEU A 330 18.81 9.62 -21.11
CA LEU A 330 19.49 10.51 -22.06
C LEU A 330 18.62 11.74 -22.39
N SER A 331 17.30 11.56 -22.52
CA SER A 331 16.35 12.65 -22.71
C SER A 331 16.37 13.63 -21.54
N MET A 332 16.39 13.13 -20.31
CA MET A 332 16.45 13.97 -19.11
C MET A 332 17.77 14.74 -19.03
N GLN A 333 18.89 14.09 -19.33
CA GLN A 333 20.20 14.72 -19.37
C GLN A 333 20.27 15.82 -20.42
N LEU A 334 19.68 15.59 -21.58
CA LEU A 334 19.61 16.60 -22.66
C LEU A 334 18.78 17.80 -22.20
N LEU A 335 17.59 17.58 -21.65
CA LEU A 335 16.74 18.65 -21.11
C LEU A 335 17.44 19.44 -19.98
N ALA A 336 18.13 18.74 -19.10
CA ALA A 336 18.93 19.39 -18.06
C ALA A 336 20.06 20.25 -18.64
N SER A 337 20.71 19.82 -19.72
CA SER A 337 21.75 20.60 -20.41
C SER A 337 21.21 21.88 -21.05
N PHE A 338 19.91 21.94 -21.38
CA PHE A 338 19.21 23.13 -21.83
C PHE A 338 18.64 24.00 -20.67
N GLY A 339 18.90 23.64 -19.43
CA GLY A 339 18.45 24.37 -18.24
C GLY A 339 17.00 24.06 -17.83
N PHE A 340 16.42 22.97 -18.35
CA PHE A 340 15.10 22.53 -17.88
C PHE A 340 15.21 21.80 -16.54
N ASN A 341 14.19 21.97 -15.71
CA ASN A 341 14.02 21.31 -14.42
C ASN A 341 12.52 21.23 -14.03
N ALA A 342 12.21 20.75 -12.83
CA ALA A 342 10.83 20.62 -12.34
C ALA A 342 10.02 21.93 -12.31
N GLN A 343 10.68 23.10 -12.25
CA GLN A 343 9.98 24.39 -12.16
C GLN A 343 9.58 24.94 -13.53
N ASN A 344 10.37 24.67 -14.57
CA ASN A 344 10.17 25.27 -15.91
C ASN A 344 9.70 24.27 -16.98
N LEU A 345 9.87 22.97 -16.80
CA LEU A 345 9.31 21.93 -17.68
C LEU A 345 7.83 21.70 -17.38
N ARG A 346 6.96 22.55 -17.96
CA ARG A 346 5.50 22.47 -17.69
C ARG A 346 4.81 21.24 -18.29
N ALA A 347 5.28 20.76 -19.43
CA ALA A 347 4.70 19.63 -20.15
C ALA A 347 5.68 18.46 -20.18
N THR A 348 5.61 17.58 -19.17
CA THR A 348 6.46 16.37 -19.09
C THR A 348 6.28 15.43 -20.28
N SER A 349 5.13 15.47 -20.96
CA SER A 349 4.88 14.71 -22.21
C SER A 349 5.82 15.06 -23.35
N ALA A 350 6.50 16.22 -23.33
CA ALA A 350 7.52 16.58 -24.33
C ALA A 350 8.74 15.63 -24.28
N ILE A 351 8.94 14.92 -23.18
CA ILE A 351 9.99 13.90 -23.05
C ILE A 351 9.74 12.73 -24.01
N LEU A 352 8.49 12.37 -24.29
CA LEU A 352 8.14 11.20 -25.11
C LEU A 352 8.67 11.27 -26.56
N PRO A 353 8.41 12.32 -27.34
CA PRO A 353 8.95 12.41 -28.70
C PRO A 353 10.48 12.51 -28.70
N LEU A 354 11.08 13.15 -27.71
CA LEU A 354 12.52 13.24 -27.57
C LEU A 354 13.13 11.85 -27.30
N ALA A 355 12.58 11.11 -26.35
CA ALA A 355 13.01 9.75 -26.06
C ALA A 355 12.83 8.82 -27.26
N TYR A 356 11.71 8.96 -28.00
CA TYR A 356 11.45 8.22 -29.24
C TYR A 356 12.54 8.47 -30.25
N TYR A 357 12.87 9.73 -30.51
CA TYR A 357 13.94 10.11 -31.47
C TYR A 357 15.30 9.51 -31.07
N LEU A 358 15.70 9.66 -29.80
CA LEU A 358 16.97 9.17 -29.29
C LEU A 358 17.05 7.63 -29.34
N HIS A 359 15.96 6.95 -29.01
CA HIS A 359 15.85 5.50 -29.01
C HIS A 359 15.99 4.92 -30.43
N HIS A 360 15.18 5.40 -31.40
CA HIS A 360 15.19 4.88 -32.76
C HIS A 360 16.46 5.22 -33.53
N ARG A 361 17.11 6.33 -33.18
CA ARG A 361 18.44 6.69 -33.72
C ARG A 361 19.58 5.95 -33.00
N LYS A 362 19.27 5.16 -31.97
CA LYS A 362 20.24 4.44 -31.11
C LYS A 362 21.35 5.35 -30.59
N LEU A 363 20.98 6.58 -30.20
CA LEU A 363 21.91 7.57 -29.68
C LEU A 363 22.27 7.22 -28.24
N THR A 364 23.53 7.49 -27.86
CA THR A 364 24.07 7.20 -26.54
C THR A 364 24.50 8.49 -25.83
N ALA A 365 25.02 8.40 -24.63
CA ALA A 365 25.54 9.57 -23.87
C ALA A 365 26.54 10.41 -24.66
N SER A 366 27.22 9.84 -25.65
CA SER A 366 28.09 10.59 -26.58
C SER A 366 27.37 11.66 -27.40
N TYR A 367 26.03 11.50 -27.56
CA TYR A 367 25.20 12.50 -28.25
C TYR A 367 25.25 13.86 -27.55
N LEU A 368 25.40 13.91 -26.22
CA LEU A 368 25.44 15.16 -25.45
C LEU A 368 26.71 15.98 -25.66
N SER A 369 27.82 15.34 -26.02
CA SER A 369 29.15 15.99 -26.03
C SER A 369 29.83 16.10 -27.39
N ARG A 370 29.49 15.21 -28.35
CA ARG A 370 30.17 15.21 -29.64
C ARG A 370 29.73 16.37 -30.53
N VAL A 371 30.69 16.98 -31.19
CA VAL A 371 30.48 18.15 -32.08
C VAL A 371 29.63 17.79 -33.30
N GLU A 372 29.72 16.55 -33.80
CA GLU A 372 28.95 16.06 -34.94
C GLU A 372 27.42 16.17 -34.73
N TYR A 373 26.98 16.16 -33.46
CA TYR A 373 25.56 16.31 -33.09
C TYR A 373 25.18 17.73 -32.65
N ALA A 374 26.08 18.71 -32.76
CA ALA A 374 25.79 20.06 -32.23
C ALA A 374 24.58 20.68 -32.92
N VAL A 375 24.54 20.64 -34.26
CA VAL A 375 23.40 21.17 -35.03
C VAL A 375 22.10 20.40 -34.76
N ASP A 376 22.20 19.09 -34.59
CA ASP A 376 21.04 18.21 -34.33
C ASP A 376 20.42 18.51 -32.92
N ARG A 377 21.25 18.91 -31.95
CA ARG A 377 20.77 19.32 -30.61
C ARG A 377 20.15 20.71 -30.59
N GLU A 378 20.46 21.58 -31.54
CA GLU A 378 19.94 22.96 -31.64
C GLU A 378 18.61 23.04 -32.42
N CYS A 379 18.26 21.98 -33.14
CA CYS A 379 17.01 21.87 -33.90
C CYS A 379 15.89 21.24 -33.04
#